data_880cf2d56069e88aba85692ae610b32f
#
_entry.id   880cf2d56069e88aba85692ae610b32f
#
_cell.length_a   1.000
_cell.length_b   1.000
_cell.length_c   1.000
_cell.angle_alpha   90.00
_cell.angle_beta   90.00
_cell.angle_gamma   90.00
#
_symmetry.space_group_name_H-M   'P 1'
#
loop_
_entity.id
_entity.type
_entity.pdbx_description
1 polymer ?
#
loop_
_entity_poly.entity_id
_entity_poly.type
_entity_poly.pdbx_seq_one_letter_code
_entity_poly.pdbx_strand_id
1 'polypeptide(L)'
;MAIFFFFSSWRQQQSLKEASERQKQAEIAAQKERRLSEAKKKAAQFIAERPEVALPAELPRQRYSLGSMNSADGYHLLVTLDNRGASIERIELVSQSKPGKFDYRSIQTKNIVGYLGYLAPDEKAGVGIVVHHVPRGSAAESATCVEDTNLKGLLPGDLIVGWEGLDGPASLYQLDKILNQLAPGKILALKVQRATGGGSPQELTFRATLTEQPVAVLRAEDDFVSEQVKGNTPYGSCGLTIARVGTTELEDGDRTIFGLERTLQGTWEAKSIEVEGGSGIEFTMPLGGQMKIAGIDGNLELVKQYRLLQAPSSEKDRKTPSDWQYHLELTTIVRNLDDKPHEVALKQEGLNGVSLEGWWYPTKLSPHFFSSPGARDVIFGDQASNYSIVMARELVDYAKRFPTDPDQLLVGPQDSSAKRNLKYIGLDTQVFLAAMQPAESQPDSMAGLQKVKASILNDTFQQPEQFDKSKMQAYNTGFWFLTPARQLEPGGEWVQSYRIFTGPKSPEMLASYQLEEAIEYGWDIFGFFAVR
;
A
#
# COMPACT_ATOMS: atom_id res chain seq x y z
N MET A 1 -54.75 -10.53 -8.59
CA MET A 1 -54.51 -9.50 -9.61
C MET A 1 -53.86 -8.23 -9.04
N ALA A 2 -54.32 -7.63 -7.95
CA ALA A 2 -53.77 -6.36 -7.40
C ALA A 2 -52.27 -6.45 -7.00
N ILE A 3 -51.80 -7.55 -6.45
CA ILE A 3 -50.39 -7.73 -6.04
C ILE A 3 -49.45 -7.76 -7.26
N PHE A 4 -49.90 -8.34 -8.37
CA PHE A 4 -49.10 -8.41 -9.59
C PHE A 4 -48.94 -7.03 -10.24
N PHE A 5 -49.95 -6.20 -10.19
CA PHE A 5 -49.91 -4.79 -10.66
C PHE A 5 -49.00 -3.93 -9.78
N PHE A 6 -48.99 -4.17 -8.47
CA PHE A 6 -48.13 -3.44 -7.54
C PHE A 6 -46.64 -3.78 -7.77
N PHE A 7 -46.31 -5.06 -7.97
CA PHE A 7 -44.94 -5.48 -8.29
C PHE A 7 -44.49 -5.01 -9.67
N SER A 8 -45.36 -4.96 -10.67
CA SER A 8 -45.00 -4.46 -12.00
C SER A 8 -44.78 -2.95 -12.00
N SER A 9 -45.63 -2.18 -11.31
CA SER A 9 -45.45 -0.72 -11.18
C SER A 9 -44.21 -0.35 -10.34
N TRP A 10 -43.93 -1.11 -9.30
CA TRP A 10 -42.71 -0.91 -8.47
C TRP A 10 -41.44 -1.22 -9.28
N ARG A 11 -41.39 -2.32 -10.03
CA ARG A 11 -40.26 -2.64 -10.94
C ARG A 11 -40.09 -1.57 -12.01
N GLN A 12 -41.16 -1.06 -12.57
CA GLN A 12 -41.14 0.00 -13.58
C GLN A 12 -40.63 1.33 -12.99
N GLN A 13 -41.01 1.67 -11.75
CA GLN A 13 -40.47 2.84 -11.06
C GLN A 13 -38.97 2.68 -10.71
N GLN A 14 -38.51 1.47 -10.31
CA GLN A 14 -37.11 1.22 -10.10
C GLN A 14 -36.30 1.33 -11.40
N SER A 15 -36.79 0.73 -12.50
CA SER A 15 -36.07 0.82 -13.78
C SER A 15 -35.98 2.26 -14.32
N LEU A 16 -37.02 3.08 -14.10
CA LEU A 16 -36.99 4.51 -14.45
C LEU A 16 -36.01 5.32 -13.58
N LYS A 17 -35.92 5.02 -12.27
CA LYS A 17 -34.94 5.64 -11.40
C LYS A 17 -33.53 5.25 -11.80
N GLU A 18 -33.29 3.97 -12.06
CA GLU A 18 -31.97 3.48 -12.51
C GLU A 18 -31.57 4.07 -13.87
N ALA A 19 -32.53 4.21 -14.81
CA ALA A 19 -32.29 4.86 -16.10
C ALA A 19 -31.93 6.35 -15.93
N SER A 20 -32.64 7.05 -15.06
CA SER A 20 -32.39 8.48 -14.75
C SER A 20 -31.04 8.66 -14.07
N GLU A 21 -30.67 7.76 -13.14
CA GLU A 21 -29.37 7.80 -12.48
C GLU A 21 -28.23 7.50 -13.47
N ARG A 22 -28.39 6.52 -14.36
CA ARG A 22 -27.43 6.22 -15.44
C ARG A 22 -27.27 7.41 -16.40
N GLN A 23 -28.35 8.07 -16.75
CA GLN A 23 -28.28 9.25 -17.60
C GLN A 23 -27.54 10.40 -16.94
N LYS A 24 -27.82 10.68 -15.66
CA LYS A 24 -27.05 11.68 -14.87
C LYS A 24 -25.59 11.35 -14.77
N GLN A 25 -25.26 10.07 -14.54
CA GLN A 25 -23.87 9.61 -14.47
C GLN A 25 -23.16 9.76 -15.83
N ALA A 26 -23.85 9.45 -16.94
CA ALA A 26 -23.31 9.63 -18.28
C ALA A 26 -23.08 11.13 -18.60
N GLU A 27 -23.96 12.02 -18.16
CA GLU A 27 -23.77 13.46 -18.31
C GLU A 27 -22.60 13.98 -17.50
N ILE A 28 -22.44 13.52 -16.23
CA ILE A 28 -21.30 13.86 -15.37
C ILE A 28 -20.00 13.35 -16.00
N ALA A 29 -19.98 12.11 -16.49
CA ALA A 29 -18.81 11.54 -17.16
C ALA A 29 -18.42 12.33 -18.42
N ALA A 30 -19.40 12.69 -19.25
CA ALA A 30 -19.16 13.50 -20.45
C ALA A 30 -18.68 14.92 -20.12
N GLN A 31 -19.18 15.52 -19.05
CA GLN A 31 -18.73 16.82 -18.58
C GLN A 31 -17.30 16.75 -18.04
N LYS A 32 -16.97 15.68 -17.29
CA LYS A 32 -15.63 15.42 -16.77
C LYS A 32 -14.61 15.23 -17.90
N GLU A 33 -14.99 14.47 -18.94
CA GLU A 33 -14.14 14.24 -20.12
C GLU A 33 -13.88 15.53 -20.93
N ARG A 34 -14.91 16.37 -21.11
CA ARG A 34 -14.76 17.70 -21.75
C ARG A 34 -13.82 18.60 -20.95
N ARG A 35 -14.01 18.70 -19.64
CA ARG A 35 -13.15 19.47 -18.74
C ARG A 35 -11.69 18.96 -18.79
N LEU A 36 -11.49 17.64 -18.79
CA LEU A 36 -10.21 16.98 -18.94
C LEU A 36 -9.50 17.36 -20.25
N SER A 37 -10.25 17.32 -21.37
CA SER A 37 -9.75 17.68 -22.70
C SER A 37 -9.34 19.17 -22.79
N GLU A 38 -10.14 20.07 -22.23
CA GLU A 38 -9.85 21.51 -22.20
C GLU A 38 -8.64 21.83 -21.33
N ALA A 39 -8.51 21.19 -20.17
CA ALA A 39 -7.39 21.39 -19.27
C ALA A 39 -6.09 20.84 -19.87
N LYS A 40 -6.11 19.67 -20.54
CA LYS A 40 -4.96 19.16 -21.32
C LYS A 40 -4.50 20.16 -22.37
N LYS A 41 -5.42 20.77 -23.10
CA LYS A 41 -5.08 21.80 -24.10
C LYS A 41 -4.43 23.03 -23.45
N LYS A 42 -5.00 23.51 -22.33
CA LYS A 42 -4.43 24.66 -21.58
C LYS A 42 -3.05 24.35 -21.03
N ALA A 43 -2.85 23.17 -20.43
CA ALA A 43 -1.54 22.76 -19.90
C ALA A 43 -0.50 22.65 -21.03
N ALA A 44 -0.84 22.02 -22.15
CA ALA A 44 0.06 21.93 -23.31
C ALA A 44 0.42 23.31 -23.89
N GLN A 45 -0.56 24.20 -23.96
CA GLN A 45 -0.33 25.59 -24.41
C GLN A 45 0.58 26.33 -23.42
N PHE A 46 0.32 26.22 -22.13
CA PHE A 46 1.13 26.87 -21.10
C PHE A 46 2.60 26.41 -21.14
N ILE A 47 2.85 25.10 -21.29
CA ILE A 47 4.20 24.54 -21.42
C ILE A 47 4.87 25.04 -22.71
N ALA A 48 4.13 25.12 -23.82
CA ALA A 48 4.66 25.62 -25.10
C ALA A 48 5.02 27.10 -25.05
N GLU A 49 4.26 27.92 -24.31
CA GLU A 49 4.48 29.35 -24.16
C GLU A 49 5.59 29.70 -23.14
N ARG A 50 5.93 28.76 -22.25
CA ARG A 50 6.90 28.97 -21.14
C ARG A 50 7.85 27.78 -20.98
N PRO A 51 8.77 27.58 -21.93
CA PRO A 51 9.68 26.44 -21.90
C PRO A 51 10.66 26.48 -20.71
N GLU A 52 10.76 27.59 -19.99
CA GLU A 52 11.56 27.73 -18.77
C GLU A 52 10.93 27.03 -17.54
N VAL A 53 9.66 26.69 -17.61
CA VAL A 53 8.98 25.92 -16.55
C VAL A 53 9.20 24.43 -16.80
N ALA A 54 10.44 23.98 -16.59
CA ALA A 54 10.76 22.56 -16.66
C ALA A 54 10.25 21.84 -15.41
N LEU A 55 9.56 20.71 -15.62
CA LEU A 55 9.34 19.76 -14.52
C LEU A 55 10.70 19.19 -14.08
N PRO A 56 10.92 18.95 -12.78
CA PRO A 56 12.13 18.28 -12.31
C PRO A 56 12.33 16.97 -13.08
N ALA A 57 13.58 16.66 -13.42
CA ALA A 57 13.90 15.38 -14.04
C ALA A 57 13.42 14.22 -13.16
N GLU A 58 12.91 13.18 -13.79
CA GLU A 58 12.49 11.98 -13.06
C GLU A 58 13.73 11.25 -12.55
N LEU A 59 13.77 11.02 -11.23
CA LEU A 59 14.85 10.26 -10.59
C LEU A 59 14.70 8.76 -10.90
N PRO A 60 15.80 8.00 -10.89
CA PRO A 60 15.69 6.54 -10.98
C PRO A 60 14.81 5.97 -9.86
N ARG A 61 13.96 5.01 -10.20
CA ARG A 61 13.18 4.27 -9.20
C ARG A 61 14.11 3.47 -8.31
N GLN A 62 13.98 3.64 -7.01
CA GLN A 62 14.80 2.96 -5.99
C GLN A 62 13.92 2.50 -4.84
N ARG A 63 14.31 1.37 -4.25
CA ARG A 63 13.67 0.78 -3.08
C ARG A 63 14.59 0.82 -1.88
N TYR A 64 13.99 0.96 -0.72
CA TYR A 64 14.70 1.12 0.55
C TYR A 64 14.12 0.16 1.58
N SER A 65 14.99 -0.42 2.44
CA SER A 65 14.57 -1.24 3.57
C SER A 65 14.59 -0.45 4.88
N LEU A 66 13.53 -0.56 5.66
CA LEU A 66 13.54 -0.30 7.10
C LEU A 66 13.35 -1.61 7.84
N GLY A 67 14.14 -1.83 8.89
CA GLY A 67 14.17 -3.12 9.58
C GLY A 67 15.15 -4.11 8.94
N SER A 68 15.10 -5.37 9.37
CA SER A 68 16.01 -6.42 8.93
C SER A 68 15.42 -7.81 9.17
N MET A 69 15.75 -8.77 8.31
CA MET A 69 15.44 -10.19 8.51
C MET A 69 16.33 -10.87 9.54
N ASN A 70 17.46 -10.22 9.91
CA ASN A 70 18.36 -10.76 10.92
C ASN A 70 17.79 -10.53 12.32
N SER A 71 17.53 -11.59 13.07
CA SER A 71 16.98 -11.52 14.43
C SER A 71 17.84 -10.74 15.41
N ALA A 72 19.16 -10.68 15.18
CA ALA A 72 20.07 -9.91 16.03
C ALA A 72 19.84 -8.39 15.93
N ASP A 73 19.21 -7.91 14.86
CA ASP A 73 18.91 -6.50 14.67
C ASP A 73 17.62 -6.07 15.42
N GLY A 74 16.85 -7.00 16.00
CA GLY A 74 15.75 -6.73 16.92
C GLY A 74 14.50 -6.11 16.29
N TYR A 75 14.23 -6.32 15.01
CA TYR A 75 13.01 -5.82 14.36
C TYR A 75 11.93 -6.89 14.27
N HIS A 76 10.66 -6.47 14.41
CA HIS A 76 9.50 -7.33 14.14
C HIS A 76 8.97 -7.17 12.72
N LEU A 77 9.26 -6.06 12.07
CA LEU A 77 8.86 -5.75 10.71
C LEU A 77 10.09 -5.54 9.82
N LEU A 78 9.95 -5.94 8.56
CA LEU A 78 10.79 -5.51 7.47
C LEU A 78 9.88 -4.77 6.46
N VAL A 79 10.17 -3.50 6.24
CA VAL A 79 9.39 -2.63 5.36
C VAL A 79 10.21 -2.30 4.13
N THR A 80 9.66 -2.57 2.95
CA THR A 80 10.19 -2.12 1.68
C THR A 80 9.42 -0.88 1.24
N LEU A 81 10.14 0.23 1.09
CA LEU A 81 9.64 1.51 0.60
C LEU A 81 10.10 1.73 -0.84
N ASP A 82 9.25 2.34 -1.65
CA ASP A 82 9.53 2.74 -3.02
C ASP A 82 9.58 4.27 -3.09
N ASN A 83 10.63 4.85 -3.71
CA ASN A 83 10.65 6.29 -3.93
C ASN A 83 9.58 6.74 -4.95
N ARG A 84 8.99 5.83 -5.70
CA ARG A 84 7.80 6.11 -6.52
C ARG A 84 6.59 6.33 -5.62
N GLY A 85 6.07 7.55 -5.58
CA GLY A 85 5.01 7.97 -4.68
C GLY A 85 5.42 8.03 -3.20
N ALA A 86 6.72 7.83 -2.90
CA ALA A 86 7.22 7.68 -1.53
C ALA A 86 6.34 6.72 -0.73
N SER A 87 6.10 5.53 -1.27
CA SER A 87 5.06 4.60 -0.85
C SER A 87 5.60 3.35 -0.15
N ILE A 88 4.75 2.68 0.62
CA ILE A 88 5.05 1.36 1.17
C ILE A 88 4.72 0.33 0.08
N GLU A 89 5.72 -0.40 -0.39
CA GLU A 89 5.55 -1.49 -1.35
C GLU A 89 5.25 -2.80 -0.63
N ARG A 90 5.90 -3.06 0.53
CA ARG A 90 5.77 -4.34 1.23
C ARG A 90 6.05 -4.21 2.73
N ILE A 91 5.32 -4.97 3.54
CA ILE A 91 5.61 -5.16 4.97
C ILE A 91 5.58 -6.66 5.28
N GLU A 92 6.71 -7.17 5.79
CA GLU A 92 6.92 -8.55 6.18
C GLU A 92 7.09 -8.67 7.70
N LEU A 93 6.48 -9.71 8.30
CA LEU A 93 6.65 -10.01 9.72
C LEU A 93 7.91 -10.86 9.91
N VAL A 94 8.94 -10.26 10.50
CA VAL A 94 10.26 -10.87 10.64
C VAL A 94 10.62 -11.20 12.09
N SER A 95 9.67 -11.12 13.02
CA SER A 95 9.87 -11.57 14.40
C SER A 95 10.24 -13.05 14.45
N GLN A 96 11.20 -13.40 15.30
CA GLN A 96 11.74 -14.75 15.43
C GLN A 96 11.86 -15.14 16.90
N SER A 97 11.16 -16.18 17.31
CA SER A 97 11.33 -16.80 18.63
C SER A 97 12.64 -17.62 18.73
N LYS A 98 13.15 -18.06 17.57
CA LYS A 98 14.44 -18.73 17.43
C LYS A 98 15.14 -18.23 16.17
N PRO A 99 16.46 -18.02 16.18
CA PRO A 99 17.18 -17.56 15.01
C PRO A 99 16.90 -18.41 13.77
N GLY A 100 16.58 -17.78 12.66
CA GLY A 100 16.25 -18.42 11.38
C GLY A 100 14.85 -19.03 11.28
N LYS A 101 13.99 -18.83 12.31
CA LYS A 101 12.62 -19.34 12.31
C LYS A 101 11.62 -18.22 12.63
N PHE A 102 10.88 -17.77 11.64
CA PHE A 102 9.87 -16.73 11.81
C PHE A 102 8.66 -17.24 12.60
N ASP A 103 8.10 -16.37 13.45
CA ASP A 103 6.92 -16.67 14.28
C ASP A 103 5.67 -16.82 13.42
N TYR A 104 5.60 -16.05 12.32
CA TYR A 104 4.47 -16.05 11.40
C TYR A 104 4.91 -16.50 10.02
N ARG A 105 4.17 -17.46 9.45
CA ARG A 105 4.43 -18.04 8.13
C ARG A 105 3.17 -18.04 7.31
N SER A 106 3.33 -17.91 5.99
CA SER A 106 2.21 -18.09 5.08
C SER A 106 1.71 -19.52 5.12
N ILE A 107 0.40 -19.70 5.30
CA ILE A 107 -0.27 -21.00 5.19
C ILE A 107 -0.56 -21.40 3.74
N GLN A 108 -0.31 -20.50 2.79
CA GLN A 108 -0.51 -20.77 1.35
C GLN A 108 0.46 -21.82 0.81
N THR A 109 1.64 -21.94 1.41
CA THR A 109 2.62 -22.96 1.03
C THR A 109 2.52 -24.16 1.96
N LYS A 110 2.25 -25.35 1.40
CA LYS A 110 2.25 -26.62 2.16
C LYS A 110 3.62 -26.96 2.74
N ASN A 111 4.69 -26.50 2.10
CA ASN A 111 6.07 -26.76 2.48
C ASN A 111 6.75 -25.46 2.91
N ILE A 112 7.71 -25.58 3.83
CA ILE A 112 8.62 -24.49 4.13
C ILE A 112 9.56 -24.35 2.95
N VAL A 113 9.51 -23.22 2.26
CA VAL A 113 10.28 -22.96 1.05
C VAL A 113 11.47 -22.07 1.34
N GLY A 114 12.51 -22.19 0.52
CA GLY A 114 13.68 -21.32 0.59
C GLY A 114 13.37 -19.92 0.08
N TYR A 115 14.01 -18.92 0.68
CA TYR A 115 13.78 -17.52 0.36
C TYR A 115 15.11 -16.77 0.24
N LEU A 116 15.21 -15.92 -0.78
CA LEU A 116 16.36 -15.03 -1.02
C LEU A 116 16.20 -13.65 -0.36
N GLY A 117 15.00 -13.26 -0.02
CA GLY A 117 14.55 -11.91 0.25
C GLY A 117 13.71 -11.39 -0.92
N TYR A 118 12.95 -10.31 -0.69
CA TYR A 118 12.18 -9.66 -1.76
C TYR A 118 13.12 -8.85 -2.67
N LEU A 119 13.44 -9.39 -3.84
CA LEU A 119 14.38 -8.77 -4.78
C LEU A 119 13.74 -7.71 -5.68
N ALA A 120 12.42 -7.49 -5.59
CA ALA A 120 11.64 -6.67 -6.53
C ALA A 120 12.00 -6.98 -8.00
N PRO A 121 11.94 -8.24 -8.43
CA PRO A 121 12.60 -8.70 -9.65
C PRO A 121 11.80 -8.33 -10.90
N ASP A 122 12.52 -7.96 -11.97
CA ASP A 122 11.95 -7.83 -13.31
C ASP A 122 12.59 -8.85 -14.27
N GLU A 123 11.77 -9.52 -15.07
CA GLU A 123 12.25 -10.46 -16.08
C GLU A 123 12.60 -9.76 -17.39
N LYS A 124 13.86 -9.89 -17.82
CA LYS A 124 14.27 -9.60 -19.19
C LYS A 124 14.17 -10.87 -20.03
N ALA A 125 13.11 -10.96 -20.84
CA ALA A 125 12.80 -12.15 -21.60
C ALA A 125 14.01 -12.68 -22.40
N GLY A 126 14.35 -13.96 -22.19
CA GLY A 126 15.46 -14.63 -22.86
C GLY A 126 16.86 -14.19 -22.38
N VAL A 127 16.97 -13.34 -21.34
CA VAL A 127 18.24 -12.83 -20.81
C VAL A 127 18.44 -13.23 -19.36
N GLY A 128 17.46 -12.92 -18.48
CA GLY A 128 17.56 -13.19 -17.05
C GLY A 128 16.66 -12.29 -16.20
N ILE A 129 16.93 -12.27 -14.89
CA ILE A 129 16.15 -11.56 -13.89
C ILE A 129 16.97 -10.41 -13.32
N VAL A 130 16.47 -9.18 -13.45
CA VAL A 130 17.11 -7.98 -12.86
C VAL A 130 16.70 -7.87 -11.40
N VAL A 131 17.68 -7.68 -10.53
CA VAL A 131 17.49 -7.39 -9.10
C VAL A 131 17.31 -5.88 -8.94
N HIS A 132 16.18 -5.45 -8.38
CA HIS A 132 15.94 -4.02 -8.10
C HIS A 132 16.03 -3.69 -6.61
N HIS A 133 16.04 -4.69 -5.74
CA HIS A 133 16.12 -4.52 -4.30
C HIS A 133 16.82 -5.70 -3.65
N VAL A 134 17.54 -5.44 -2.57
CA VAL A 134 18.14 -6.47 -1.72
C VAL A 134 17.81 -6.11 -0.27
N PRO A 135 16.88 -6.83 0.37
CA PRO A 135 16.45 -6.51 1.73
C PRO A 135 17.56 -6.77 2.74
N ARG A 136 17.63 -5.93 3.77
CA ARG A 136 18.59 -6.07 4.86
C ARG A 136 18.35 -7.36 5.65
N GLY A 137 19.43 -8.07 5.95
CA GLY A 137 19.41 -9.36 6.67
C GLY A 137 18.96 -10.55 5.82
N SER A 138 18.74 -10.36 4.51
CA SER A 138 18.28 -11.42 3.60
C SER A 138 19.41 -12.37 3.18
N ALA A 139 19.02 -13.53 2.64
CA ALA A 139 19.95 -14.48 2.03
C ALA A 139 20.71 -13.88 0.84
N ALA A 140 20.06 -13.00 0.08
CA ALA A 140 20.68 -12.29 -1.03
C ALA A 140 21.74 -11.29 -0.57
N GLU A 141 21.49 -10.54 0.54
CA GLU A 141 22.48 -9.61 1.10
C GLU A 141 23.69 -10.34 1.67
N SER A 142 23.49 -11.49 2.30
CA SER A 142 24.55 -12.28 2.93
C SER A 142 25.24 -13.26 1.99
N ALA A 143 24.86 -13.33 0.72
CA ALA A 143 25.45 -14.21 -0.27
C ALA A 143 26.96 -13.95 -0.46
N THR A 144 27.74 -15.00 -0.65
CA THR A 144 29.21 -14.91 -0.83
C THR A 144 29.60 -15.17 -2.26
N CYS A 145 30.45 -14.33 -2.83
CA CYS A 145 30.99 -14.52 -4.16
C CYS A 145 32.07 -15.63 -4.15
N VAL A 146 32.02 -16.51 -5.16
CA VAL A 146 32.99 -17.63 -5.30
C VAL A 146 34.31 -17.14 -5.86
N GLU A 147 34.28 -16.24 -6.82
CA GLU A 147 35.43 -15.71 -7.53
C GLU A 147 36.21 -14.67 -6.71
N ASP A 148 35.52 -13.93 -5.84
CA ASP A 148 36.13 -12.94 -4.95
C ASP A 148 35.40 -12.89 -3.61
N THR A 149 36.06 -13.40 -2.56
CA THR A 149 35.50 -13.45 -1.20
C THR A 149 35.29 -12.09 -0.55
N ASN A 150 35.84 -11.01 -1.10
CA ASN A 150 35.62 -9.65 -0.62
C ASN A 150 34.27 -9.09 -1.12
N LEU A 151 33.73 -9.64 -2.23
CA LEU A 151 32.42 -9.27 -2.73
C LEU A 151 31.35 -10.03 -1.95
N LYS A 152 30.47 -9.30 -1.31
CA LYS A 152 29.32 -9.84 -0.55
C LYS A 152 28.02 -9.30 -1.10
N GLY A 153 27.02 -10.16 -1.09
CA GLY A 153 25.64 -9.81 -1.42
C GLY A 153 25.40 -9.53 -2.90
N LEU A 154 24.16 -9.74 -3.29
CA LEU A 154 23.62 -9.20 -4.52
C LEU A 154 23.46 -7.69 -4.35
N LEU A 155 23.40 -6.97 -5.46
CA LEU A 155 23.21 -5.52 -5.49
C LEU A 155 22.03 -5.18 -6.43
N PRO A 156 21.31 -4.09 -6.19
CA PRO A 156 20.40 -3.54 -7.18
C PRO A 156 21.13 -3.28 -8.50
N GLY A 157 20.54 -3.74 -9.61
CA GLY A 157 21.14 -3.71 -10.94
C GLY A 157 21.82 -5.02 -11.37
N ASP A 158 22.07 -5.96 -10.48
CA ASP A 158 22.55 -7.29 -10.83
C ASP A 158 21.54 -8.02 -11.73
N LEU A 159 22.06 -8.76 -12.71
CA LEU A 159 21.27 -9.60 -13.59
C LEU A 159 21.52 -11.08 -13.26
N ILE A 160 20.56 -11.77 -12.68
CA ILE A 160 20.63 -13.22 -12.46
C ILE A 160 20.39 -13.90 -13.81
N VAL A 161 21.42 -14.55 -14.35
CA VAL A 161 21.38 -15.23 -15.64
C VAL A 161 21.15 -16.73 -15.52
N GLY A 162 21.33 -17.31 -14.33
CA GLY A 162 21.11 -18.74 -14.09
C GLY A 162 21.53 -19.21 -12.71
N TRP A 163 21.52 -20.52 -12.54
CA TRP A 163 22.03 -21.26 -11.38
C TRP A 163 22.44 -22.68 -11.79
N GLU A 164 23.05 -23.43 -10.89
CA GLU A 164 23.46 -24.79 -11.17
C GLU A 164 22.25 -25.69 -11.49
N GLY A 165 22.30 -26.41 -12.63
CA GLY A 165 21.23 -27.28 -13.10
C GLY A 165 20.09 -26.57 -13.85
N LEU A 166 20.23 -25.28 -14.16
CA LEU A 166 19.29 -24.58 -15.03
C LEU A 166 19.75 -24.68 -16.48
N ASP A 167 18.86 -25.15 -17.35
CA ASP A 167 19.02 -25.14 -18.79
C ASP A 167 18.36 -23.87 -19.38
N GLY A 168 19.16 -23.04 -20.06
CA GLY A 168 18.69 -21.77 -20.63
C GLY A 168 18.71 -20.57 -19.71
N PRO A 169 18.17 -19.41 -20.15
CA PRO A 169 18.18 -18.17 -19.38
C PRO A 169 17.22 -18.26 -18.18
N ALA A 170 17.61 -17.59 -17.08
CA ALA A 170 16.77 -17.53 -15.89
C ALA A 170 15.47 -16.76 -16.15
N SER A 171 14.35 -17.28 -15.64
CA SER A 171 13.03 -16.61 -15.62
C SER A 171 12.46 -16.59 -14.21
N LEU A 172 11.49 -15.69 -13.96
CA LEU A 172 10.82 -15.60 -12.65
C LEU A 172 10.14 -16.92 -12.28
N TYR A 173 9.47 -17.55 -13.25
CA TYR A 173 8.84 -18.86 -13.05
C TYR A 173 9.84 -19.95 -12.62
N GLN A 174 11.02 -19.99 -13.26
CA GLN A 174 12.05 -20.97 -12.92
C GLN A 174 12.69 -20.69 -11.57
N LEU A 175 12.89 -19.40 -11.22
CA LEU A 175 13.39 -18.99 -9.90
C LEU A 175 12.41 -19.41 -8.80
N ASP A 176 11.13 -19.11 -8.96
CA ASP A 176 10.09 -19.53 -8.01
C ASP A 176 10.06 -21.06 -7.87
N LYS A 177 10.10 -21.78 -8.98
CA LYS A 177 10.14 -23.25 -8.99
C LYS A 177 11.32 -23.82 -8.20
N ILE A 178 12.53 -23.29 -8.37
CA ILE A 178 13.71 -23.81 -7.66
C ILE A 178 13.64 -23.45 -6.17
N LEU A 179 13.21 -22.24 -5.81
CA LEU A 179 13.05 -21.84 -4.42
C LEU A 179 11.99 -22.70 -3.70
N ASN A 180 10.90 -23.06 -4.38
CA ASN A 180 9.86 -23.95 -3.84
C ASN A 180 10.35 -25.41 -3.66
N GLN A 181 11.44 -25.82 -4.29
CA GLN A 181 12.05 -27.14 -4.13
C GLN A 181 13.15 -27.17 -3.05
N LEU A 182 13.70 -26.02 -2.70
CA LEU A 182 14.79 -25.92 -1.74
C LEU A 182 14.25 -25.51 -0.36
N ALA A 183 14.67 -26.24 0.68
CA ALA A 183 14.36 -25.88 2.06
C ALA A 183 15.28 -24.77 2.58
N PRO A 184 14.88 -24.01 3.61
CA PRO A 184 15.76 -23.11 4.34
C PRO A 184 17.04 -23.82 4.81
N GLY A 185 18.16 -23.09 4.81
CA GLY A 185 19.50 -23.62 5.10
C GLY A 185 20.19 -24.28 3.90
N LYS A 186 19.51 -24.49 2.78
CA LYS A 186 20.14 -24.93 1.54
C LYS A 186 20.85 -23.77 0.84
N ILE A 187 21.91 -24.09 0.13
CA ILE A 187 22.67 -23.11 -0.65
C ILE A 187 22.17 -23.12 -2.09
N LEU A 188 21.85 -21.95 -2.61
CA LEU A 188 21.59 -21.73 -4.04
C LEU A 188 22.76 -20.92 -4.63
N ALA A 189 23.43 -21.50 -5.64
CA ALA A 189 24.53 -20.85 -6.34
C ALA A 189 23.96 -20.11 -7.58
N LEU A 190 23.90 -18.80 -7.50
CA LEU A 190 23.36 -17.91 -8.54
C LEU A 190 24.47 -17.41 -9.45
N LYS A 191 24.30 -17.54 -10.77
CA LYS A 191 25.14 -16.89 -11.78
C LYS A 191 24.60 -15.50 -12.05
N VAL A 192 25.44 -14.49 -11.84
CA VAL A 192 25.04 -13.08 -11.87
C VAL A 192 25.97 -12.31 -12.78
N GLN A 193 25.41 -11.49 -13.65
CA GLN A 193 26.14 -10.48 -14.38
C GLN A 193 26.03 -9.15 -13.65
N ARG A 194 27.17 -8.62 -13.19
CA ARG A 194 27.28 -7.35 -12.49
C ARG A 194 27.97 -6.32 -13.37
N ALA A 195 27.35 -5.16 -13.54
CA ALA A 195 27.96 -4.05 -14.26
C ALA A 195 29.17 -3.51 -13.47
N THR A 196 30.32 -3.40 -14.14
CA THR A 196 31.52 -2.73 -13.62
C THR A 196 31.65 -1.39 -14.32
N GLY A 197 31.89 -0.32 -13.55
CA GLY A 197 31.84 1.07 -14.04
C GLY A 197 32.59 1.36 -15.35
N GLY A 198 31.92 1.16 -16.49
CA GLY A 198 32.43 1.42 -17.84
C GLY A 198 33.04 0.23 -18.58
N GLY A 199 33.09 -0.96 -17.99
CA GLY A 199 33.54 -2.22 -18.64
C GLY A 199 32.41 -3.14 -19.07
N SER A 200 32.77 -4.27 -19.71
CA SER A 200 31.81 -5.36 -19.95
C SER A 200 31.31 -5.94 -18.62
N PRO A 201 30.04 -6.35 -18.51
CA PRO A 201 29.52 -6.97 -17.29
C PRO A 201 30.38 -8.19 -16.89
N GLN A 202 30.71 -8.29 -15.61
CA GLN A 202 31.45 -9.42 -15.04
C GLN A 202 30.46 -10.51 -14.65
N GLU A 203 30.72 -11.75 -15.05
CA GLU A 203 29.99 -12.92 -14.58
C GLU A 203 30.59 -13.42 -13.25
N LEU A 204 29.74 -13.51 -12.23
CA LEU A 204 30.10 -13.88 -10.85
C LEU A 204 29.13 -14.95 -10.37
N THR A 205 29.62 -15.83 -9.48
CA THR A 205 28.79 -16.83 -8.82
C THR A 205 28.59 -16.48 -7.36
N PHE A 206 27.36 -16.23 -6.94
CA PHE A 206 27.00 -15.94 -5.56
C PHE A 206 26.33 -17.15 -4.91
N ARG A 207 26.85 -17.57 -3.76
CA ARG A 207 26.26 -18.63 -2.93
C ARG A 207 25.42 -18.01 -1.84
N ALA A 208 24.09 -18.13 -1.94
CA ALA A 208 23.13 -17.68 -0.98
C ALA A 208 22.63 -18.85 -0.13
N THR A 209 22.79 -18.78 1.19
CA THR A 209 22.14 -19.72 2.12
C THR A 209 20.70 -19.27 2.33
N LEU A 210 19.74 -20.03 1.79
CA LEU A 210 18.33 -19.66 1.80
C LEU A 210 17.77 -19.58 3.23
N THR A 211 16.97 -18.57 3.50
CA THR A 211 16.21 -18.42 4.75
C THR A 211 14.79 -18.98 4.61
N GLU A 212 14.05 -19.05 5.69
CA GLU A 212 12.60 -19.22 5.67
C GLU A 212 11.95 -17.97 5.09
N GLN A 213 10.83 -18.11 4.40
CA GLN A 213 10.05 -16.97 3.88
C GLN A 213 9.15 -16.42 4.99
N PRO A 214 9.29 -15.15 5.39
CA PRO A 214 8.37 -14.50 6.31
C PRO A 214 7.01 -14.27 5.66
N VAL A 215 5.96 -14.10 6.48
CA VAL A 215 4.67 -13.67 5.94
C VAL A 215 4.73 -12.19 5.58
N ALA A 216 4.36 -11.87 4.35
CA ALA A 216 4.15 -10.49 3.93
C ALA A 216 2.68 -10.13 4.18
N VAL A 217 2.41 -9.24 5.12
CA VAL A 217 1.04 -8.81 5.45
C VAL A 217 0.55 -7.77 4.44
N LEU A 218 1.41 -6.87 3.99
CA LEU A 218 1.13 -5.96 2.88
C LEU A 218 2.03 -6.29 1.70
N ARG A 219 1.44 -6.44 0.51
CA ARG A 219 2.10 -6.76 -0.76
C ARG A 219 1.38 -6.04 -1.89
N ALA A 220 1.70 -4.77 -2.08
CA ALA A 220 1.07 -3.97 -3.12
C ALA A 220 1.52 -4.40 -4.54
N GLU A 221 2.74 -4.95 -4.64
CA GLU A 221 3.38 -5.31 -5.90
C GLU A 221 2.87 -6.61 -6.50
N ASP A 222 2.43 -7.54 -5.65
CA ASP A 222 2.05 -8.89 -6.08
C ASP A 222 1.05 -9.49 -5.10
N ASP A 223 -0.07 -9.89 -5.63
CA ASP A 223 -1.11 -10.58 -4.91
C ASP A 223 -1.50 -11.84 -5.67
N PHE A 224 -1.39 -13.01 -5.00
CA PHE A 224 -1.78 -14.29 -5.57
C PHE A 224 -3.17 -14.28 -6.22
N VAL A 225 -4.08 -13.46 -5.72
CA VAL A 225 -5.41 -13.30 -6.30
C VAL A 225 -5.40 -12.34 -7.48
N SER A 226 -4.54 -11.32 -7.48
CA SER A 226 -4.44 -10.37 -8.60
C SER A 226 -3.87 -11.04 -9.86
N GLU A 227 -2.97 -12.01 -9.74
CA GLU A 227 -2.55 -12.84 -10.89
C GLU A 227 -3.71 -13.58 -11.54
N GLN A 228 -4.65 -14.09 -10.73
CA GLN A 228 -5.83 -14.79 -11.24
C GLN A 228 -6.94 -13.85 -11.70
N VAL A 229 -7.00 -12.66 -11.18
CA VAL A 229 -8.04 -11.66 -11.46
C VAL A 229 -7.55 -10.61 -12.47
N LYS A 230 -6.25 -10.63 -12.85
CA LYS A 230 -5.59 -9.70 -13.77
C LYS A 230 -5.84 -8.23 -13.40
N GLY A 231 -5.49 -7.85 -12.19
CA GLY A 231 -5.55 -6.47 -11.72
C GLY A 231 -4.20 -6.03 -11.19
N ASN A 232 -3.65 -4.94 -11.69
CA ASN A 232 -2.49 -4.32 -11.10
C ASN A 232 -2.94 -3.38 -9.99
N THR A 233 -2.29 -3.45 -8.84
CA THR A 233 -2.37 -2.36 -7.87
C THR A 233 -1.50 -1.21 -8.39
N PRO A 234 -2.09 -0.09 -8.81
CA PRO A 234 -1.34 0.95 -9.52
C PRO A 234 -0.31 1.65 -8.63
N TYR A 235 -0.49 1.59 -7.30
CA TYR A 235 0.34 2.33 -6.34
C TYR A 235 0.66 1.50 -5.12
N GLY A 236 1.80 1.81 -4.45
CA GLY A 236 2.07 1.37 -3.09
C GLY A 236 1.13 2.05 -2.08
N SER A 237 1.14 1.55 -0.85
CA SER A 237 0.33 2.11 0.24
C SER A 237 0.83 3.49 0.68
N CYS A 238 -0.08 4.27 1.27
CA CYS A 238 0.20 5.59 1.85
C CYS A 238 0.59 6.68 0.85
N GLY A 239 0.05 6.66 -0.38
CA GLY A 239 0.20 7.77 -1.32
C GLY A 239 -0.30 9.10 -0.74
N LEU A 240 0.29 10.21 -1.16
CA LEU A 240 -0.08 11.55 -0.71
C LEU A 240 -0.18 12.49 -1.90
N THR A 241 -1.24 13.28 -1.99
CA THR A 241 -1.38 14.32 -3.00
C THR A 241 -2.16 15.51 -2.47
N ILE A 242 -2.08 16.64 -3.18
CA ILE A 242 -2.84 17.83 -2.83
C ILE A 242 -4.25 17.71 -3.39
N ALA A 243 -5.25 17.97 -2.56
CA ALA A 243 -6.65 17.99 -2.94
C ALA A 243 -7.17 19.42 -3.20
N ARG A 244 -6.61 20.42 -2.52
CA ARG A 244 -7.02 21.83 -2.64
C ARG A 244 -5.86 22.77 -2.33
N VAL A 245 -5.77 23.87 -3.11
CA VAL A 245 -4.92 25.02 -2.79
C VAL A 245 -5.76 26.30 -2.98
N GLY A 246 -5.91 27.08 -1.91
CA GLY A 246 -6.79 28.24 -1.87
C GLY A 246 -8.23 27.85 -2.24
N THR A 247 -8.78 28.49 -3.26
CA THR A 247 -10.13 28.20 -3.79
C THR A 247 -10.15 27.11 -4.87
N THR A 248 -8.99 26.62 -5.30
CA THR A 248 -8.88 25.62 -6.38
C THR A 248 -8.94 24.22 -5.81
N GLU A 249 -10.02 23.51 -6.10
CA GLU A 249 -10.16 22.09 -5.82
C GLU A 249 -9.58 21.28 -6.98
N LEU A 250 -8.83 20.22 -6.67
CA LEU A 250 -8.15 19.35 -7.62
C LEU A 250 -8.78 17.96 -7.60
N GLU A 251 -9.46 17.59 -8.68
CA GLU A 251 -9.90 16.22 -8.90
C GLU A 251 -8.77 15.33 -9.43
N ASP A 252 -8.94 14.01 -9.42
CA ASP A 252 -7.91 13.07 -9.90
C ASP A 252 -7.49 13.36 -11.35
N GLY A 253 -8.45 13.74 -12.21
CA GLY A 253 -8.18 14.12 -13.59
C GLY A 253 -7.35 15.40 -13.72
N ASP A 254 -7.60 16.41 -12.88
CA ASP A 254 -6.84 17.66 -12.87
C ASP A 254 -5.39 17.40 -12.45
N ARG A 255 -5.18 16.55 -11.44
CA ARG A 255 -3.84 16.15 -10.99
C ARG A 255 -3.03 15.51 -12.10
N THR A 256 -3.65 14.59 -12.86
CA THR A 256 -3.00 13.96 -14.02
C THR A 256 -2.56 14.98 -15.07
N ILE A 257 -3.42 15.94 -15.41
CA ILE A 257 -3.11 16.93 -16.45
C ILE A 257 -1.98 17.85 -16.04
N PHE A 258 -1.98 18.27 -14.79
CA PHE A 258 -1.01 19.24 -14.30
C PHE A 258 0.28 18.60 -13.75
N GLY A 259 0.42 17.29 -13.87
CA GLY A 259 1.58 16.55 -13.38
C GLY A 259 1.62 16.41 -11.86
N LEU A 260 0.52 16.72 -11.18
CA LEU A 260 0.41 16.53 -9.72
C LEU A 260 0.21 15.06 -9.33
N GLU A 261 -0.15 14.18 -10.26
CA GLU A 261 -0.08 12.72 -10.05
C GLU A 261 1.33 12.21 -9.80
N ARG A 262 2.36 13.00 -10.14
CA ARG A 262 3.75 12.68 -9.78
C ARG A 262 3.95 12.51 -8.28
N THR A 263 3.10 13.11 -7.46
CA THR A 263 3.08 12.82 -6.01
C THR A 263 2.77 11.37 -5.71
N LEU A 264 2.02 10.67 -6.57
CA LEU A 264 1.62 9.26 -6.42
C LEU A 264 2.47 8.32 -7.29
N GLN A 265 2.89 8.75 -8.49
CA GLN A 265 3.51 7.90 -9.50
C GLN A 265 4.96 8.29 -9.82
N GLY A 266 5.34 9.54 -9.60
CA GLY A 266 6.70 10.02 -9.82
C GLY A 266 7.64 9.64 -8.68
N THR A 267 8.92 9.74 -8.95
CA THR A 267 9.97 9.42 -7.99
C THR A 267 10.32 10.63 -7.12
N TRP A 268 10.33 10.42 -5.80
CA TRP A 268 10.70 11.41 -4.80
C TRP A 268 12.20 11.33 -4.49
N GLU A 269 12.80 12.43 -4.12
CA GLU A 269 14.14 12.42 -3.54
C GLU A 269 14.11 11.74 -2.18
N ALA A 270 15.06 10.83 -1.92
CA ALA A 270 15.10 10.03 -0.71
C ALA A 270 16.41 10.26 0.05
N LYS A 271 16.31 10.39 1.37
CA LYS A 271 17.44 10.57 2.28
C LYS A 271 17.23 9.72 3.53
N SER A 272 18.26 8.98 3.94
CA SER A 272 18.26 8.31 5.24
C SER A 272 18.27 9.35 6.36
N ILE A 273 17.48 9.10 7.41
CA ILE A 273 17.46 9.90 8.64
C ILE A 273 17.87 9.05 9.82
N GLU A 274 18.61 9.66 10.76
CA GLU A 274 18.99 8.99 11.99
C GLU A 274 17.77 8.88 12.91
N VAL A 275 17.55 7.68 13.46
CA VAL A 275 16.48 7.38 14.40
C VAL A 275 17.09 6.59 15.54
N GLU A 276 16.99 7.10 16.75
CA GLU A 276 17.48 6.41 17.95
C GLU A 276 16.73 5.08 18.14
N GLY A 277 17.46 3.98 18.22
CA GLY A 277 16.88 2.64 18.36
C GLY A 277 16.09 2.17 17.15
N GLY A 278 16.40 2.68 15.95
CA GLY A 278 15.65 2.33 14.76
C GLY A 278 16.30 2.70 13.43
N SER A 279 15.49 2.80 12.40
CA SER A 279 15.88 3.23 11.06
C SER A 279 14.81 4.15 10.47
N GLY A 280 15.21 5.10 9.61
CA GLY A 280 14.28 6.04 8.99
C GLY A 280 14.71 6.52 7.63
N ILE A 281 13.73 6.96 6.84
CA ILE A 281 13.91 7.54 5.51
C ILE A 281 12.96 8.72 5.37
N GLU A 282 13.48 9.80 4.82
CA GLU A 282 12.74 10.98 4.40
C GLU A 282 12.66 11.01 2.87
N PHE A 283 11.47 11.26 2.36
CA PHE A 283 11.21 11.52 0.95
C PHE A 283 10.71 12.95 0.78
N THR A 284 11.20 13.64 -0.25
CA THR A 284 10.85 15.03 -0.52
C THR A 284 10.43 15.22 -1.98
N MET A 285 9.38 15.98 -2.21
CA MET A 285 8.92 16.37 -3.55
C MET A 285 8.51 17.84 -3.59
N PRO A 286 9.25 18.69 -4.29
CA PRO A 286 8.85 20.06 -4.55
C PRO A 286 7.75 20.12 -5.62
N LEU A 287 6.74 20.95 -5.41
CA LEU A 287 5.57 21.08 -6.29
C LEU A 287 5.47 22.40 -7.07
N GLY A 288 6.41 23.31 -6.86
CA GLY A 288 6.34 24.66 -7.47
C GLY A 288 6.22 24.66 -9.01
N GLY A 289 6.89 23.72 -9.69
CA GLY A 289 6.79 23.56 -11.14
C GLY A 289 5.42 23.08 -11.59
N GLN A 290 4.88 22.05 -10.95
CA GLN A 290 3.57 21.47 -11.23
C GLN A 290 2.44 22.47 -10.94
N MET A 291 2.53 23.20 -9.84
CA MET A 291 1.57 24.25 -9.47
C MET A 291 1.53 25.36 -10.51
N LYS A 292 2.68 25.83 -11.00
CA LYS A 292 2.74 26.81 -12.08
C LYS A 292 2.07 26.31 -13.36
N ILE A 293 2.30 25.06 -13.76
CA ILE A 293 1.65 24.45 -14.93
C ILE A 293 0.13 24.37 -14.73
N ALA A 294 -0.32 24.10 -13.51
CA ALA A 294 -1.73 24.07 -13.15
C ALA A 294 -2.38 25.48 -13.11
N GLY A 295 -1.59 26.54 -13.21
CA GLY A 295 -2.04 27.92 -12.99
C GLY A 295 -2.42 28.20 -11.54
N ILE A 296 -1.88 27.42 -10.60
CA ILE A 296 -2.03 27.59 -9.16
C ILE A 296 -0.89 28.45 -8.65
N ASP A 297 -1.24 29.59 -8.04
CA ASP A 297 -0.28 30.45 -7.39
C ASP A 297 0.21 29.76 -6.11
N GLY A 298 1.51 29.57 -5.97
CA GLY A 298 2.13 28.97 -4.79
C GLY A 298 3.38 28.13 -5.10
N ASN A 299 4.13 27.88 -4.04
CA ASN A 299 5.31 27.01 -4.05
C ASN A 299 5.29 26.14 -2.79
N LEU A 300 4.79 24.92 -2.94
CA LEU A 300 4.69 23.95 -1.86
C LEU A 300 5.70 22.83 -2.04
N GLU A 301 6.07 22.22 -0.91
CA GLU A 301 6.87 21.02 -0.85
C GLU A 301 6.16 19.98 0.00
N LEU A 302 6.13 18.74 -0.48
CA LEU A 302 5.65 17.59 0.31
C LEU A 302 6.84 16.81 0.83
N VAL A 303 6.77 16.41 2.11
CA VAL A 303 7.75 15.55 2.75
C VAL A 303 7.04 14.39 3.42
N LYS A 304 7.62 13.19 3.31
CA LYS A 304 7.18 11.98 4.01
C LYS A 304 8.36 11.37 4.75
N GLN A 305 8.21 11.17 6.04
CA GLN A 305 9.19 10.49 6.87
C GLN A 305 8.63 9.18 7.36
N TYR A 306 9.35 8.10 7.11
CA TYR A 306 9.07 6.77 7.66
C TYR A 306 10.09 6.43 8.72
N ARG A 307 9.63 5.92 9.87
CA ARG A 307 10.47 5.49 10.99
C ARG A 307 10.02 4.14 11.49
N LEU A 308 10.97 3.24 11.67
CA LEU A 308 10.74 1.91 12.22
C LEU A 308 11.69 1.69 13.39
N LEU A 309 11.14 1.40 14.56
CA LEU A 309 11.91 1.15 15.78
C LEU A 309 12.17 -0.34 16.00
N GLN A 310 13.27 -0.64 16.68
CA GLN A 310 13.57 -1.97 17.16
C GLN A 310 12.64 -2.34 18.31
N ALA A 311 12.26 -3.62 18.38
CA ALA A 311 11.46 -4.14 19.47
C ALA A 311 12.33 -4.23 20.76
N PRO A 312 11.74 -3.95 21.93
CA PRO A 312 12.42 -4.18 23.20
C PRO A 312 12.84 -5.65 23.35
N SER A 313 14.01 -5.87 23.94
CA SER A 313 14.56 -7.23 24.16
C SER A 313 13.76 -8.06 25.18
N SER A 314 12.88 -7.45 25.96
CA SER A 314 12.05 -8.12 26.96
C SER A 314 10.60 -8.26 26.48
N GLU A 315 10.08 -9.49 26.52
CA GLU A 315 8.67 -9.78 26.19
C GLU A 315 7.72 -9.63 27.37
N LYS A 316 8.23 -9.33 28.57
CA LYS A 316 7.42 -9.23 29.78
C LYS A 316 6.71 -7.88 29.85
N ASP A 317 5.44 -7.92 30.23
CA ASP A 317 4.61 -6.75 30.50
C ASP A 317 4.37 -5.76 29.32
N ARG A 318 4.21 -6.31 28.11
CA ARG A 318 3.87 -5.52 26.92
C ARG A 318 2.50 -4.89 27.03
N LYS A 319 2.41 -3.58 27.28
CA LYS A 319 1.15 -2.84 27.50
C LYS A 319 0.91 -1.72 26.50
N THR A 320 1.96 -1.25 25.86
CA THR A 320 1.91 -0.11 24.95
C THR A 320 2.31 -0.54 23.54
N PRO A 321 1.95 0.23 22.49
CA PRO A 321 2.42 -0.04 21.13
C PRO A 321 3.94 -0.12 21.01
N SER A 322 4.65 0.70 21.80
CA SER A 322 6.12 0.72 21.84
C SER A 322 6.73 -0.57 22.39
N ASP A 323 5.99 -1.31 23.21
CA ASP A 323 6.45 -2.62 23.72
C ASP A 323 6.31 -3.74 22.68
N TRP A 324 5.39 -3.57 21.72
CA TRP A 324 5.15 -4.55 20.66
C TRP A 324 5.94 -4.29 19.38
N GLN A 325 6.10 -3.02 18.98
CA GLN A 325 6.78 -2.59 17.74
C GLN A 325 6.29 -3.33 16.47
N TYR A 326 4.96 -3.55 16.36
CA TYR A 326 4.29 -4.03 15.16
C TYR A 326 3.68 -2.87 14.38
N HIS A 327 4.40 -1.75 14.32
CA HIS A 327 3.96 -0.57 13.58
C HIS A 327 5.12 0.18 12.94
N LEU A 328 4.79 0.86 11.86
CA LEU A 328 5.63 1.85 11.18
C LEU A 328 5.07 3.23 11.50
N GLU A 329 5.91 4.19 11.80
CA GLU A 329 5.50 5.60 11.91
C GLU A 329 5.63 6.28 10.54
N LEU A 330 4.59 7.01 10.14
CA LEU A 330 4.57 7.87 8.96
C LEU A 330 4.27 9.30 9.40
N THR A 331 5.18 10.22 9.11
CA THR A 331 4.94 11.66 9.23
C THR A 331 4.88 12.28 7.84
N THR A 332 3.80 12.98 7.55
CA THR A 332 3.64 13.78 6.34
C THR A 332 3.73 15.26 6.68
N ILE A 333 4.50 16.03 5.90
CA ILE A 333 4.71 17.45 6.11
C ILE A 333 4.42 18.16 4.80
N VAL A 334 3.66 19.24 4.88
CA VAL A 334 3.51 20.21 3.79
C VAL A 334 4.22 21.48 4.19
N ARG A 335 5.16 21.92 3.38
CA ARG A 335 5.89 23.17 3.58
C ARG A 335 5.40 24.21 2.61
N ASN A 336 5.14 25.40 3.09
CA ASN A 336 4.90 26.57 2.26
C ASN A 336 6.25 27.29 2.02
N LEU A 337 6.78 27.14 0.82
CA LEU A 337 8.04 27.79 0.40
C LEU A 337 7.80 29.15 -0.27
N ASP A 338 6.56 29.64 -0.25
CA ASP A 338 6.16 30.93 -0.81
C ASP A 338 6.21 32.05 0.24
N ASP A 339 6.16 33.28 -0.24
CA ASP A 339 6.05 34.51 0.58
C ASP A 339 4.60 34.87 0.93
N LYS A 340 3.62 34.06 0.50
CA LYS A 340 2.18 34.23 0.74
C LYS A 340 1.60 33.07 1.51
N PRO A 341 0.53 33.31 2.30
CA PRO A 341 -0.20 32.23 2.93
C PRO A 341 -1.03 31.43 1.93
N HIS A 342 -1.11 30.11 2.11
CA HIS A 342 -1.94 29.21 1.28
C HIS A 342 -2.84 28.34 2.15
N GLU A 343 -4.11 28.21 1.76
CA GLU A 343 -5.04 27.24 2.36
C GLU A 343 -4.90 25.92 1.61
N VAL A 344 -4.50 24.84 2.31
CA VAL A 344 -4.18 23.55 1.68
C VAL A 344 -5.01 22.43 2.29
N ALA A 345 -5.57 21.55 1.45
CA ALA A 345 -6.13 20.26 1.85
C ALA A 345 -5.41 19.12 1.12
N LEU A 346 -5.27 17.99 1.79
CA LEU A 346 -4.57 16.82 1.30
C LEU A 346 -5.54 15.66 1.02
N LYS A 347 -5.23 14.87 0.00
CA LYS A 347 -5.75 13.53 -0.17
C LYS A 347 -4.67 12.54 0.26
N GLN A 348 -4.94 11.80 1.33
CA GLN A 348 -4.10 10.72 1.82
C GLN A 348 -4.68 9.40 1.34
N GLU A 349 -3.93 8.68 0.50
CA GLU A 349 -4.22 7.29 0.20
C GLU A 349 -3.82 6.43 1.40
N GLY A 350 -4.61 5.41 1.69
CA GLY A 350 -4.37 4.52 2.80
C GLY A 350 -3.52 3.31 2.45
N LEU A 351 -3.84 2.21 3.11
CA LEU A 351 -3.20 0.91 2.93
C LEU A 351 -3.89 0.14 1.79
N ASN A 352 -3.15 -0.74 1.14
CA ASN A 352 -3.65 -1.67 0.14
C ASN A 352 -2.75 -2.92 0.07
N GLY A 353 -3.19 -3.94 -0.65
CA GLY A 353 -2.40 -5.15 -0.85
C GLY A 353 -2.29 -6.04 0.38
N VAL A 354 -3.26 -6.00 1.30
CA VAL A 354 -3.25 -6.92 2.44
C VAL A 354 -3.35 -8.36 1.92
N SER A 355 -2.44 -9.22 2.37
CA SER A 355 -2.36 -10.61 1.91
C SER A 355 -3.50 -11.46 2.46
N LEU A 356 -4.04 -12.34 1.62
CA LEU A 356 -4.95 -13.39 2.06
C LEU A 356 -4.16 -14.55 2.66
N GLU A 357 -4.66 -15.12 3.75
CA GLU A 357 -4.06 -16.29 4.38
C GLU A 357 -4.26 -17.57 3.53
N GLY A 358 -5.34 -17.61 2.73
CA GLY A 358 -5.60 -18.68 1.78
C GLY A 358 -6.80 -18.36 0.91
N TRP A 359 -6.68 -18.59 -0.39
CA TRP A 359 -7.76 -18.33 -1.35
C TRP A 359 -8.99 -19.25 -1.16
N TRP A 360 -8.80 -20.43 -0.58
CA TRP A 360 -9.88 -21.37 -0.24
C TRP A 360 -10.70 -20.93 0.98
N TYR A 361 -10.28 -19.87 1.66
CA TYR A 361 -10.97 -19.27 2.80
C TYR A 361 -11.43 -17.85 2.46
N PRO A 362 -12.34 -17.69 1.48
CA PRO A 362 -12.71 -16.37 0.98
C PRO A 362 -13.64 -15.59 1.93
N THR A 363 -14.05 -16.20 3.04
CA THR A 363 -14.94 -15.58 4.03
C THR A 363 -14.40 -15.80 5.41
N LYS A 364 -14.39 -14.73 6.22
CA LYS A 364 -14.18 -14.86 7.66
C LYS A 364 -15.31 -15.65 8.27
N LEU A 365 -15.01 -16.48 9.24
CA LEU A 365 -16.03 -17.09 10.08
C LEU A 365 -16.72 -15.97 10.85
N SER A 366 -18.01 -15.76 10.66
CA SER A 366 -18.78 -14.69 11.31
C SER A 366 -19.61 -15.21 12.47
N PRO A 367 -19.74 -14.48 13.61
CA PRO A 367 -20.72 -14.79 14.64
C PRO A 367 -22.17 -14.64 14.16
N HIS A 368 -22.41 -13.95 13.04
CA HIS A 368 -23.72 -13.75 12.45
C HIS A 368 -23.93 -14.70 11.28
N PHE A 369 -24.76 -15.70 11.45
CA PHE A 369 -25.02 -16.77 10.47
C PHE A 369 -25.41 -16.30 9.05
N PHE A 370 -25.95 -15.09 8.92
CA PHE A 370 -26.46 -14.55 7.64
C PHE A 370 -25.61 -13.45 7.01
N SER A 371 -24.57 -12.94 7.67
CA SER A 371 -23.67 -11.93 7.12
C SER A 371 -22.23 -12.26 7.50
N SER A 372 -21.58 -13.07 6.67
CA SER A 372 -20.15 -13.31 6.84
C SER A 372 -19.38 -12.11 6.31
N PRO A 373 -18.46 -11.52 7.10
CA PRO A 373 -17.46 -10.60 6.59
C PRO A 373 -16.72 -11.21 5.41
N GLY A 374 -16.26 -10.37 4.47
CA GLY A 374 -15.44 -10.80 3.35
C GLY A 374 -14.02 -11.16 3.79
N ALA A 375 -13.15 -11.42 2.83
CA ALA A 375 -11.78 -11.80 3.11
C ALA A 375 -10.82 -10.62 3.26
N ARG A 376 -11.10 -9.47 2.62
CA ARG A 376 -10.30 -8.25 2.66
C ARG A 376 -11.21 -7.05 2.90
N ASP A 377 -11.67 -6.93 4.13
CA ASP A 377 -12.65 -5.92 4.48
C ASP A 377 -11.98 -4.62 4.91
N VAL A 378 -12.66 -3.51 4.68
CA VAL A 378 -12.28 -2.21 5.23
C VAL A 378 -12.98 -2.04 6.57
N ILE A 379 -12.20 -1.82 7.64
CA ILE A 379 -12.73 -1.54 8.97
C ILE A 379 -12.32 -0.14 9.41
N PHE A 380 -13.14 0.50 10.21
CA PHE A 380 -12.82 1.80 10.80
C PHE A 380 -13.56 2.01 12.11
N GLY A 381 -12.99 2.83 12.97
CA GLY A 381 -13.60 3.34 14.18
C GLY A 381 -13.52 4.85 14.23
N ASP A 382 -14.54 5.50 14.77
CA ASP A 382 -14.62 6.95 14.97
C ASP A 382 -15.06 7.29 16.40
N GLN A 383 -15.24 8.55 16.71
CA GLN A 383 -15.69 8.97 18.04
C GLN A 383 -17.18 8.66 18.30
N ALA A 384 -17.98 8.38 17.27
CA ALA A 384 -19.39 8.00 17.42
C ALA A 384 -19.56 6.48 17.49
N SER A 385 -18.68 5.70 16.83
CA SER A 385 -18.70 4.24 16.81
C SER A 385 -17.28 3.70 16.90
N ASN A 386 -17.06 2.73 17.79
CA ASN A 386 -15.74 2.13 17.95
C ASN A 386 -15.39 1.19 16.79
N TYR A 387 -16.38 0.62 16.10
CA TYR A 387 -16.18 -0.35 15.03
C TYR A 387 -17.24 -0.22 13.95
N SER A 388 -16.79 -0.25 12.72
CA SER A 388 -17.60 -0.34 11.51
C SER A 388 -16.84 -1.15 10.47
N ILE A 389 -17.56 -1.90 9.63
CA ILE A 389 -16.99 -2.76 8.60
C ILE A 389 -17.70 -2.54 7.28
N VAL A 390 -16.93 -2.54 6.19
CA VAL A 390 -17.44 -2.59 4.81
C VAL A 390 -16.79 -3.78 4.13
N MET A 391 -17.60 -4.74 3.75
CA MET A 391 -17.13 -5.99 3.16
C MET A 391 -16.61 -5.79 1.74
N ALA A 392 -15.53 -6.48 1.38
CA ALA A 392 -14.95 -6.40 0.04
C ALA A 392 -15.99 -6.63 -1.08
N ARG A 393 -16.92 -7.59 -0.89
CA ARG A 393 -18.00 -7.85 -1.86
C ARG A 393 -18.97 -6.66 -2.01
N GLU A 394 -19.23 -5.93 -0.92
CA GLU A 394 -20.10 -4.74 -0.97
C GLU A 394 -19.45 -3.62 -1.76
N LEU A 395 -18.12 -3.45 -1.59
CA LEU A 395 -17.33 -2.52 -2.39
C LEU A 395 -17.37 -2.89 -3.87
N VAL A 396 -17.25 -4.19 -4.21
CA VAL A 396 -17.37 -4.66 -5.59
C VAL A 396 -18.76 -4.36 -6.16
N ASP A 397 -19.82 -4.65 -5.42
CA ASP A 397 -21.20 -4.40 -5.85
C ASP A 397 -21.48 -2.89 -5.98
N TYR A 398 -20.90 -2.07 -5.08
CA TYR A 398 -20.98 -0.63 -5.15
C TYR A 398 -20.28 -0.09 -6.42
N ALA A 399 -19.04 -0.50 -6.66
CA ALA A 399 -18.26 -0.07 -7.82
C ALA A 399 -18.92 -0.47 -9.16
N LYS A 400 -19.53 -1.66 -9.23
CA LYS A 400 -20.34 -2.07 -10.39
C LYS A 400 -21.57 -1.20 -10.60
N ARG A 401 -22.19 -0.80 -9.52
CA ARG A 401 -23.39 0.05 -9.56
C ARG A 401 -23.06 1.51 -9.92
N PHE A 402 -21.90 2.00 -9.50
CA PHE A 402 -21.45 3.38 -9.66
C PHE A 402 -20.08 3.47 -10.34
N PRO A 403 -19.94 3.06 -11.60
CA PRO A 403 -18.63 2.96 -12.27
C PRO A 403 -17.93 4.31 -12.50
N THR A 404 -18.64 5.42 -12.42
CA THR A 404 -18.09 6.79 -12.53
C THR A 404 -17.56 7.34 -11.20
N ASP A 405 -18.02 6.80 -10.07
CA ASP A 405 -17.53 7.07 -8.71
C ASP A 405 -17.52 5.75 -7.93
N PRO A 406 -16.55 4.86 -8.23
CA PRO A 406 -16.54 3.48 -7.73
C PRO A 406 -16.21 3.38 -6.25
N ASP A 407 -15.70 4.45 -5.64
CA ASP A 407 -15.27 4.46 -4.24
C ASP A 407 -16.44 4.74 -3.31
N GLN A 408 -16.72 3.83 -2.40
CA GLN A 408 -17.83 3.94 -1.46
C GLN A 408 -17.54 4.97 -0.37
N LEU A 409 -18.44 5.93 -0.18
CA LEU A 409 -18.34 6.93 0.88
C LEU A 409 -18.62 6.27 2.25
N LEU A 410 -17.68 6.41 3.16
CA LEU A 410 -17.77 5.96 4.55
C LEU A 410 -18.14 7.12 5.48
N VAL A 411 -17.47 8.26 5.29
CA VAL A 411 -17.67 9.49 6.04
C VAL A 411 -17.69 10.66 5.06
N GLY A 412 -18.63 11.57 5.24
CA GLY A 412 -18.82 12.73 4.38
C GLY A 412 -19.04 14.04 5.14
N PRO A 413 -19.13 15.17 4.41
CA PRO A 413 -19.24 16.50 5.02
C PRO A 413 -20.56 16.71 5.81
N GLN A 414 -21.58 15.89 5.54
CA GLN A 414 -22.87 15.94 6.22
C GLN A 414 -22.90 15.14 7.54
N ASP A 415 -21.88 14.32 7.78
CA ASP A 415 -21.79 13.55 9.02
C ASP A 415 -21.40 14.45 10.21
N SER A 416 -21.73 13.98 11.42
CA SER A 416 -21.37 14.68 12.66
C SER A 416 -19.86 14.82 12.82
N SER A 417 -19.42 15.80 13.61
CA SER A 417 -17.99 15.96 13.93
C SER A 417 -17.40 14.69 14.56
N ALA A 418 -18.17 13.99 15.40
CA ALA A 418 -17.73 12.74 16.02
C ALA A 418 -17.42 11.64 14.98
N LYS A 419 -18.25 11.49 13.94
CA LYS A 419 -17.99 10.57 12.83
C LYS A 419 -16.80 10.97 11.96
N ARG A 420 -16.55 12.26 11.81
CA ARG A 420 -15.43 12.79 11.03
C ARG A 420 -14.09 12.75 11.75
N ASN A 421 -14.07 12.31 13.01
CA ASN A 421 -12.87 12.10 13.81
C ASN A 421 -12.60 10.60 13.90
N LEU A 422 -11.79 10.09 12.97
CA LEU A 422 -11.44 8.67 12.98
C LEU A 422 -10.41 8.37 14.07
N LYS A 423 -10.61 7.26 14.77
CA LYS A 423 -9.66 6.64 15.67
C LYS A 423 -8.69 5.75 14.89
N TYR A 424 -9.21 5.03 13.91
CA TYR A 424 -8.44 4.19 12.98
C TYR A 424 -9.24 3.90 11.72
N ILE A 425 -8.53 3.50 10.68
CA ILE A 425 -9.08 2.86 9.48
C ILE A 425 -8.06 1.83 8.98
N GLY A 426 -8.52 0.67 8.52
CA GLY A 426 -7.62 -0.39 8.13
C GLY A 426 -8.24 -1.46 7.24
N LEU A 427 -7.40 -2.43 6.89
CA LEU A 427 -7.71 -3.60 6.09
C LEU A 427 -7.61 -4.83 6.98
N ASP A 428 -8.68 -5.60 7.01
CA ASP A 428 -8.86 -6.70 7.92
C ASP A 428 -9.01 -8.02 7.17
N THR A 429 -8.19 -9.01 7.55
CA THR A 429 -8.29 -10.38 7.06
C THR A 429 -8.63 -11.34 8.20
N GLN A 430 -8.57 -12.65 7.99
CA GLN A 430 -8.88 -13.64 9.01
C GLN A 430 -7.95 -13.54 10.23
N VAL A 431 -6.65 -13.43 9.98
CA VAL A 431 -5.59 -13.54 11.01
C VAL A 431 -4.82 -12.24 11.20
N PHE A 432 -4.69 -11.44 10.15
CA PHE A 432 -3.88 -10.23 10.15
C PHE A 432 -4.74 -8.97 10.02
N LEU A 433 -4.20 -7.89 10.56
CA LEU A 433 -4.75 -6.54 10.46
C LEU A 433 -3.64 -5.59 10.04
N ALA A 434 -3.97 -4.68 9.11
CA ALA A 434 -3.17 -3.53 8.80
C ALA A 434 -4.03 -2.28 8.99
N ALA A 435 -3.69 -1.41 9.94
CA ALA A 435 -4.50 -0.25 10.30
C ALA A 435 -3.67 1.02 10.46
N MET A 436 -4.21 2.13 9.96
CA MET A 436 -3.68 3.47 10.14
C MET A 436 -4.42 4.17 11.27
N GLN A 437 -3.67 4.73 12.21
CA GLN A 437 -4.15 5.50 13.36
C GLN A 437 -3.41 6.83 13.46
N PRO A 438 -3.98 7.87 14.06
CA PRO A 438 -3.21 9.04 14.48
C PRO A 438 -2.06 8.61 15.38
N ALA A 439 -0.88 9.18 15.20
CA ALA A 439 0.21 9.00 16.16
C ALA A 439 -0.07 9.78 17.46
N GLU A 440 0.50 9.31 18.57
CA GLU A 440 0.34 10.00 19.88
C GLU A 440 0.88 11.43 19.85
N SER A 441 1.93 11.67 19.05
CA SER A 441 2.51 13.01 18.85
C SER A 441 1.60 13.97 18.09
N GLN A 442 0.61 13.45 17.32
CA GLN A 442 -0.32 14.21 16.49
C GLN A 442 -1.72 13.56 16.52
N PRO A 443 -2.42 13.57 17.66
CA PRO A 443 -3.69 12.87 17.84
C PRO A 443 -4.82 13.38 16.92
N ASP A 444 -4.69 14.59 16.40
CA ASP A 444 -5.67 15.21 15.50
C ASP A 444 -5.41 14.94 14.01
N SER A 445 -4.43 14.11 13.66
CA SER A 445 -4.09 13.84 12.23
C SER A 445 -5.24 13.24 11.42
N MET A 446 -6.21 12.61 12.08
CA MET A 446 -7.43 12.07 11.46
C MET A 446 -8.71 12.71 11.98
N ALA A 447 -8.62 13.96 12.46
CA ALA A 447 -9.76 14.73 12.96
C ALA A 447 -10.36 15.64 11.88
N GLY A 448 -11.70 15.83 11.91
CA GLY A 448 -12.42 16.74 11.03
C GLY A 448 -12.36 16.37 9.55
N LEU A 449 -12.13 15.11 9.22
CA LEU A 449 -12.00 14.64 7.83
C LEU A 449 -13.21 15.06 6.99
N GLN A 450 -12.96 15.53 5.78
CA GLN A 450 -14.03 15.97 4.87
C GLN A 450 -14.68 14.81 4.13
N LYS A 451 -13.87 13.83 3.74
CA LYS A 451 -14.34 12.59 3.11
C LYS A 451 -13.45 11.44 3.53
N VAL A 452 -14.05 10.27 3.72
CA VAL A 452 -13.36 9.00 3.84
C VAL A 452 -14.06 8.04 2.89
N LYS A 453 -13.32 7.39 2.01
CA LYS A 453 -13.87 6.43 1.06
C LYS A 453 -13.10 5.12 1.11
N ALA A 454 -13.82 4.02 0.90
CA ALA A 454 -13.25 2.71 0.65
C ALA A 454 -13.30 2.39 -0.84
N SER A 455 -12.26 1.74 -1.33
CA SER A 455 -12.04 1.49 -2.76
C SER A 455 -11.75 0.03 -3.04
N ILE A 456 -12.06 -0.40 -4.25
CA ILE A 456 -11.48 -1.60 -4.86
C ILE A 456 -10.37 -1.16 -5.82
N LEU A 457 -9.20 -1.73 -5.70
CA LEU A 457 -7.99 -1.29 -6.39
C LEU A 457 -7.62 -2.16 -7.60
N ASN A 458 -8.58 -2.75 -8.26
CA ASN A 458 -8.34 -3.56 -9.44
C ASN A 458 -8.72 -2.81 -10.72
N ASP A 459 -7.84 -2.81 -11.74
CA ASP A 459 -8.10 -2.23 -13.06
C ASP A 459 -9.28 -2.86 -13.81
N THR A 460 -9.73 -4.03 -13.35
CA THR A 460 -10.82 -4.80 -13.95
C THR A 460 -12.20 -4.12 -13.84
N PHE A 461 -12.35 -3.02 -13.07
CA PHE A 461 -13.61 -2.27 -13.05
C PHE A 461 -13.99 -1.63 -14.37
N GLN A 462 -13.03 -1.45 -15.27
CA GLN A 462 -13.32 -1.00 -16.63
C GLN A 462 -14.02 -2.06 -17.50
N GLN A 463 -14.05 -3.32 -17.05
CA GLN A 463 -14.67 -4.46 -17.73
C GLN A 463 -15.46 -5.34 -16.73
N PRO A 464 -16.64 -4.86 -16.26
CA PRO A 464 -17.42 -5.52 -15.20
C PRO A 464 -17.85 -6.96 -15.51
N GLU A 465 -17.93 -7.35 -16.78
CA GLU A 465 -18.25 -8.70 -17.22
C GLU A 465 -17.15 -9.75 -16.91
N GLN A 466 -15.94 -9.30 -16.64
CA GLN A 466 -14.81 -10.19 -16.32
C GLN A 466 -14.72 -10.57 -14.84
N PHE A 467 -15.64 -10.06 -14.00
CA PHE A 467 -15.65 -10.38 -12.58
C PHE A 467 -16.09 -11.82 -12.31
N ASP A 468 -15.20 -12.59 -11.72
CA ASP A 468 -15.57 -13.87 -11.13
C ASP A 468 -16.31 -13.64 -9.81
N LYS A 469 -17.62 -13.88 -9.81
CA LYS A 469 -18.48 -13.73 -8.62
C LYS A 469 -18.02 -14.59 -7.43
N SER A 470 -17.36 -15.72 -7.68
CA SER A 470 -16.83 -16.60 -6.64
C SER A 470 -15.61 -16.03 -5.92
N LYS A 471 -14.97 -15.00 -6.50
CA LYS A 471 -13.75 -14.37 -5.97
C LYS A 471 -13.95 -12.95 -5.48
N MET A 472 -15.19 -12.45 -5.42
CA MET A 472 -15.48 -11.06 -5.06
C MET A 472 -14.92 -10.63 -3.71
N GLN A 473 -14.76 -11.54 -2.78
CA GLN A 473 -14.22 -11.29 -1.43
C GLN A 473 -12.70 -11.20 -1.39
N ALA A 474 -12.04 -11.64 -2.46
CA ALA A 474 -10.58 -11.70 -2.55
C ALA A 474 -9.98 -10.51 -3.33
N TYR A 475 -10.80 -9.61 -3.85
CA TYR A 475 -10.31 -8.41 -4.53
C TYR A 475 -9.53 -7.53 -3.58
N ASN A 476 -8.51 -6.85 -4.12
CA ASN A 476 -7.72 -5.91 -3.34
C ASN A 476 -8.56 -4.69 -2.98
N THR A 477 -8.60 -4.37 -1.70
CA THR A 477 -9.29 -3.21 -1.15
C THR A 477 -8.30 -2.18 -0.65
N GLY A 478 -8.76 -0.96 -0.58
CA GLY A 478 -8.01 0.15 -0.03
C GLY A 478 -8.96 1.22 0.51
N PHE A 479 -8.38 2.31 0.97
CA PHE A 479 -9.13 3.47 1.41
C PHE A 479 -8.33 4.74 1.19
N TRP A 480 -9.02 5.87 1.21
CA TRP A 480 -8.41 7.18 1.19
C TRP A 480 -9.26 8.20 1.95
N PHE A 481 -8.65 9.30 2.35
CA PHE A 481 -9.37 10.37 3.01
C PHE A 481 -8.88 11.76 2.60
N LEU A 482 -9.79 12.72 2.70
CA LEU A 482 -9.53 14.15 2.53
C LEU A 482 -9.44 14.81 3.89
N THR A 483 -8.35 15.53 4.12
CA THR A 483 -8.17 16.33 5.32
C THR A 483 -9.03 17.60 5.27
N PRO A 484 -9.31 18.22 6.40
CA PRO A 484 -9.76 19.61 6.40
C PRO A 484 -8.70 20.51 5.79
N ALA A 485 -9.13 21.60 5.15
CA ALA A 485 -8.19 22.60 4.66
C ALA A 485 -7.55 23.36 5.85
N ARG A 486 -6.24 23.61 5.74
CA ARG A 486 -5.47 24.37 6.73
C ARG A 486 -4.73 25.52 6.09
N GLN A 487 -4.72 26.66 6.79
CA GLN A 487 -3.92 27.82 6.42
C GLN A 487 -2.45 27.53 6.76
N LEU A 488 -1.58 27.73 5.76
CA LEU A 488 -0.13 27.65 5.88
C LEU A 488 0.45 29.05 5.65
N GLU A 489 1.01 29.62 6.70
CA GLU A 489 1.70 30.89 6.61
C GLU A 489 3.00 30.77 5.78
N PRO A 490 3.56 31.87 5.28
CA PRO A 490 4.86 31.88 4.60
C PRO A 490 5.94 31.20 5.43
N GLY A 491 6.65 30.22 4.84
CA GLY A 491 7.65 29.40 5.54
C GLY A 491 7.07 28.46 6.60
N GLY A 492 5.75 28.38 6.73
CA GLY A 492 5.07 27.50 7.69
C GLY A 492 5.03 26.04 7.24
N GLU A 493 4.88 25.15 8.22
CA GLU A 493 4.76 23.70 8.01
C GLU A 493 3.44 23.18 8.59
N TRP A 494 2.85 22.22 7.92
CA TRP A 494 1.74 21.42 8.44
C TRP A 494 2.17 19.98 8.57
N VAL A 495 2.20 19.48 9.80
CA VAL A 495 2.65 18.13 10.14
C VAL A 495 1.45 17.27 10.51
N GLN A 496 1.40 16.08 9.94
CA GLN A 496 0.47 15.02 10.30
C GLN A 496 1.25 13.72 10.51
N SER A 497 1.00 13.04 11.61
CA SER A 497 1.70 11.79 11.93
C SER A 497 0.72 10.66 12.17
N TYR A 498 1.06 9.51 11.62
CA TYR A 498 0.27 8.29 11.68
C TYR A 498 1.11 7.13 12.20
N ARG A 499 0.46 6.24 12.91
CA ARG A 499 0.96 4.93 13.25
C ARG A 499 0.29 3.91 12.33
N ILE A 500 1.07 3.09 11.64
CA ILE A 500 0.60 2.04 10.74
C ILE A 500 0.86 0.71 11.42
N PHE A 501 -0.13 0.20 12.14
CA PHE A 501 -0.10 -1.14 12.69
C PHE A 501 -0.14 -2.16 11.57
N THR A 502 0.71 -3.19 11.66
CA THR A 502 0.69 -4.32 10.72
C THR A 502 1.12 -5.57 11.48
N GLY A 503 0.17 -6.45 11.75
CA GLY A 503 0.47 -7.60 12.61
C GLY A 503 -0.69 -8.58 12.74
N PRO A 504 -0.48 -9.64 13.54
CA PRO A 504 -1.52 -10.62 13.83
C PRO A 504 -2.59 -10.02 14.74
N LYS A 505 -3.80 -10.56 14.64
CA LYS A 505 -4.93 -10.17 15.49
C LYS A 505 -4.84 -10.84 16.88
N SER A 506 -3.74 -10.60 17.60
CA SER A 506 -3.59 -11.03 18.99
C SER A 506 -4.40 -10.11 19.90
N PRO A 507 -5.29 -10.63 20.79
CA PRO A 507 -6.10 -9.79 21.69
C PRO A 507 -5.27 -8.82 22.54
N GLU A 508 -4.18 -9.30 23.13
CA GLU A 508 -3.30 -8.48 23.97
C GLU A 508 -2.59 -7.38 23.17
N MET A 509 -2.12 -7.72 21.97
CA MET A 509 -1.49 -6.77 21.07
C MET A 509 -2.48 -5.73 20.59
N LEU A 510 -3.66 -6.14 20.09
CA LEU A 510 -4.68 -5.21 19.61
C LEU A 510 -5.18 -4.29 20.72
N ALA A 511 -5.34 -4.79 21.96
CA ALA A 511 -5.70 -3.96 23.11
C ALA A 511 -4.65 -2.88 23.37
N SER A 512 -3.36 -3.19 23.28
CA SER A 512 -2.29 -2.21 23.45
C SER A 512 -2.32 -1.11 22.40
N TYR A 513 -2.83 -1.39 21.19
CA TYR A 513 -3.02 -0.44 20.10
C TYR A 513 -4.40 0.22 20.08
N GLN A 514 -5.28 -0.08 21.04
CA GLN A 514 -6.68 0.38 21.06
C GLN A 514 -7.45 -0.07 19.79
N LEU A 515 -7.17 -1.29 19.34
CA LEU A 515 -7.77 -1.95 18.18
C LEU A 515 -8.54 -3.21 18.57
N GLU A 516 -8.86 -3.40 19.85
CA GLU A 516 -9.53 -4.59 20.38
C GLU A 516 -10.89 -4.87 19.73
N GLU A 517 -11.58 -3.82 19.31
CA GLU A 517 -12.87 -3.95 18.60
C GLU A 517 -12.74 -4.59 17.21
N ALA A 518 -11.51 -4.61 16.65
CA ALA A 518 -11.21 -5.29 15.39
C ALA A 518 -11.02 -6.81 15.55
N ILE A 519 -11.20 -7.35 16.77
CA ILE A 519 -11.06 -8.79 17.07
C ILE A 519 -12.31 -9.54 16.60
N GLU A 520 -12.58 -9.58 15.32
CA GLU A 520 -13.57 -10.50 14.76
C GLU A 520 -12.85 -11.69 14.10
N TYR A 521 -12.67 -12.76 14.87
CA TYR A 521 -12.16 -14.03 14.33
C TYR A 521 -13.23 -14.88 13.64
N GLY A 522 -14.50 -14.47 13.76
CA GLY A 522 -15.62 -15.31 13.44
C GLY A 522 -16.09 -16.20 14.60
N TRP A 523 -17.08 -16.89 14.36
CA TRP A 523 -18.03 -17.61 15.19
C TRP A 523 -17.47 -18.33 16.42
N ASP A 524 -17.91 -17.90 17.60
CA ASP A 524 -17.77 -18.60 18.87
C ASP A 524 -19.02 -19.43 19.19
N ILE A 525 -19.57 -20.22 18.21
CA ILE A 525 -20.64 -21.16 18.52
C ILE A 525 -20.13 -22.31 19.39
N PHE A 526 -18.87 -22.63 19.35
CA PHE A 526 -18.35 -23.79 20.03
C PHE A 526 -17.19 -23.52 20.97
N GLY A 527 -16.80 -22.29 21.29
CA GLY A 527 -15.72 -21.99 22.24
C GLY A 527 -14.46 -22.87 22.13
N PHE A 528 -14.50 -23.86 21.25
CA PHE A 528 -13.53 -24.93 21.11
C PHE A 528 -12.59 -24.79 19.90
N PHE A 529 -12.93 -23.93 18.93
CA PHE A 529 -12.18 -23.77 17.68
C PHE A 529 -11.68 -22.34 17.45
N ALA A 530 -11.68 -21.51 18.48
CA ALA A 530 -10.89 -20.29 18.42
C ALA A 530 -9.43 -20.72 18.23
N VAL A 531 -8.89 -20.50 17.06
CA VAL A 531 -7.47 -20.70 16.78
C VAL A 531 -6.74 -19.70 17.67
N ARG A 532 -6.18 -20.21 18.77
CA ARG A 532 -5.24 -19.49 19.63
C ARG A 532 -3.90 -19.41 18.95
#